data_e2b4e8f8f93c2b6180040e2b0870d6aa
#
_entry.id   e2b4e8f8f93c2b6180040e2b0870d6aa
#
_cell.length_a   1.000
_cell.length_b   1.000
_cell.length_c   1.000
_cell.angle_alpha   90.00
_cell.angle_beta   90.00
_cell.angle_gamma   90.00
#
_symmetry.space_group_name_H-M   'P 1'
#
loop_
_entity.id
_entity.type
_entity.pdbx_description
1 polymer ?
#
loop_
_entity_poly.entity_id
_entity_poly.type
_entity_poly.pdbx_seq_one_letter_code
_entity_poly.pdbx_strand_id
1 'polypeptide(L)'
;MAIGEICKREVITVTKETTINEAARLMRKHHVGDVIVIKEEGGRRKPTGIVTDRDVLVEVVATGLDPAVLTVGDIMVGHLAIVQENTGVYEAICHMRDQGVRRMPVVGKDGSLVGILTLDDLLELLALEMSALANLMTCEQKKEIKTRR
;
A
#
# COMPACT_ATOMS: atom_id res chain seq x y z
N MET A 1 14.69 1.41 -10.39
CA MET A 1 13.72 0.52 -9.72
C MET A 1 12.35 1.17 -9.80
N ALA A 2 11.39 0.49 -10.34
CA ALA A 2 10.00 0.95 -10.46
C ALA A 2 9.14 0.38 -9.31
N ILE A 3 8.06 1.09 -8.97
CA ILE A 3 7.17 0.67 -7.89
C ILE A 3 6.58 -0.71 -8.12
N GLY A 4 6.29 -1.09 -9.35
CA GLY A 4 5.79 -2.42 -9.70
C GLY A 4 6.73 -3.59 -9.33
N GLU A 5 8.02 -3.32 -9.08
CA GLU A 5 9.00 -4.31 -8.66
C GLU A 5 8.97 -4.58 -7.14
N ILE A 6 8.47 -3.61 -6.35
CA ILE A 6 8.51 -3.64 -4.88
C ILE A 6 7.13 -3.67 -4.22
N CYS A 7 6.05 -3.31 -4.94
CA CYS A 7 4.70 -3.32 -4.40
C CYS A 7 4.21 -4.74 -4.07
N LYS A 8 3.38 -4.86 -3.05
CA LYS A 8 2.69 -6.12 -2.74
C LYS A 8 1.55 -6.34 -3.73
N ARG A 9 1.56 -7.50 -4.38
CA ARG A 9 0.54 -7.86 -5.38
C ARG A 9 -0.69 -8.55 -4.80
N GLU A 10 -0.56 -9.14 -3.62
CA GLU A 10 -1.69 -9.70 -2.88
C GLU A 10 -2.43 -8.58 -2.17
N VAL A 11 -3.54 -8.14 -2.75
CA VAL A 11 -4.36 -7.06 -2.26
C VAL A 11 -5.75 -7.58 -1.95
N ILE A 12 -6.25 -7.27 -0.75
CA ILE A 12 -7.63 -7.61 -0.37
C ILE A 12 -8.55 -6.53 -0.93
N THR A 13 -9.47 -6.95 -1.79
CA THR A 13 -10.39 -6.05 -2.49
C THR A 13 -11.82 -6.29 -2.05
N VAL A 14 -12.59 -5.20 -2.04
CA VAL A 14 -14.02 -5.18 -1.73
C VAL A 14 -14.74 -4.27 -2.74
N THR A 15 -16.06 -4.31 -2.73
CA THR A 15 -16.89 -3.36 -3.49
C THR A 15 -17.49 -2.32 -2.56
N LYS A 16 -18.10 -1.27 -3.10
CA LYS A 16 -18.75 -0.21 -2.31
C LYS A 16 -19.88 -0.74 -1.41
N GLU A 17 -20.53 -1.81 -1.83
CA GLU A 17 -21.67 -2.43 -1.14
C GLU A 17 -21.25 -3.38 0.00
N THR A 18 -19.97 -3.70 0.11
CA THR A 18 -19.43 -4.53 1.20
C THR A 18 -19.66 -3.83 2.55
N THR A 19 -20.23 -4.54 3.52
CA THR A 19 -20.46 -3.98 4.86
C THR A 19 -19.15 -3.78 5.63
N ILE A 20 -19.15 -2.87 6.58
CA ILE A 20 -17.99 -2.63 7.44
C ILE A 20 -17.63 -3.89 8.23
N ASN A 21 -18.62 -4.66 8.69
CA ASN A 21 -18.37 -5.94 9.35
C ASN A 21 -17.64 -6.94 8.46
N GLU A 22 -18.03 -7.05 7.19
CA GLU A 22 -17.36 -7.93 6.21
C GLU A 22 -15.93 -7.46 5.94
N ALA A 23 -15.73 -6.16 5.75
CA ALA A 23 -14.41 -5.59 5.56
C ALA A 23 -13.49 -5.84 6.77
N ALA A 24 -13.99 -5.63 7.98
CA ALA A 24 -13.26 -5.91 9.22
C ALA A 24 -12.90 -7.39 9.37
N ARG A 25 -13.81 -8.31 9.01
CA ARG A 25 -13.53 -9.76 9.00
C ARG A 25 -12.44 -10.12 8.00
N LEU A 26 -12.42 -9.50 6.81
CA LEU A 26 -11.38 -9.69 5.81
C LEU A 26 -10.02 -9.19 6.32
N MET A 27 -9.99 -8.01 6.92
CA MET A 27 -8.75 -7.47 7.54
C MET A 27 -8.21 -8.42 8.61
N ARG A 28 -9.09 -8.95 9.48
CA ARG A 28 -8.70 -9.91 10.52
C ARG A 28 -8.20 -11.23 9.93
N LYS A 29 -8.91 -11.77 8.94
CA LYS A 29 -8.59 -13.07 8.30
C LYS A 29 -7.24 -13.02 7.59
N HIS A 30 -6.93 -11.92 6.91
CA HIS A 30 -5.72 -11.77 6.09
C HIS A 30 -4.61 -11.01 6.80
N HIS A 31 -4.82 -10.59 8.06
CA HIS A 31 -3.84 -9.83 8.86
C HIS A 31 -3.36 -8.56 8.15
N VAL A 32 -4.29 -7.83 7.54
CA VAL A 32 -4.04 -6.56 6.85
C VAL A 32 -4.80 -5.42 7.51
N GLY A 33 -4.27 -4.21 7.41
CA GLY A 33 -4.87 -3.00 7.99
C GLY A 33 -5.71 -2.19 7.01
N ASP A 34 -5.98 -2.72 5.83
CA ASP A 34 -6.77 -2.03 4.79
C ASP A 34 -7.44 -2.98 3.81
N VAL A 35 -8.43 -2.47 3.12
CA VAL A 35 -9.04 -3.08 1.94
C VAL A 35 -9.14 -2.04 0.82
N ILE A 36 -8.87 -2.47 -0.40
CA ILE A 36 -9.02 -1.62 -1.59
C ILE A 36 -10.42 -1.80 -2.14
N VAL A 37 -11.12 -0.69 -2.30
CA VAL A 37 -12.44 -0.66 -2.96
C VAL A 37 -12.23 -0.64 -4.45
N ILE A 38 -12.80 -1.62 -5.15
CA ILE A 38 -12.70 -1.74 -6.59
C ILE A 38 -14.07 -1.60 -7.25
N LYS A 39 -14.03 -1.17 -8.51
CA LYS A 39 -15.14 -1.25 -9.46
C LYS A 39 -14.68 -2.09 -10.66
N GLU A 40 -15.49 -3.03 -11.06
CA GLU A 40 -15.27 -3.75 -12.33
C GLU A 40 -15.81 -2.93 -13.50
N GLU A 41 -14.96 -2.65 -14.46
CA GLU A 41 -15.28 -1.87 -15.63
C GLU A 41 -14.54 -2.44 -16.85
N GLY A 42 -15.30 -2.99 -17.81
CA GLY A 42 -14.72 -3.61 -18.99
C GLY A 42 -13.81 -4.81 -18.70
N GLY A 43 -14.15 -5.62 -17.70
CA GLY A 43 -13.34 -6.77 -17.26
C GLY A 43 -12.09 -6.40 -16.45
N ARG A 44 -11.95 -5.12 -16.08
CA ARG A 44 -10.81 -4.59 -15.31
C ARG A 44 -11.24 -4.17 -13.90
N ARG A 45 -10.42 -4.48 -12.92
CA ARG A 45 -10.62 -4.07 -11.53
C ARG A 45 -9.91 -2.74 -11.29
N LYS A 46 -10.67 -1.65 -11.28
CA LYS A 46 -10.16 -0.30 -11.04
C LYS A 46 -10.32 0.07 -9.56
N PRO A 47 -9.27 0.53 -8.86
CA PRO A 47 -9.39 1.01 -7.50
C PRO A 47 -10.17 2.32 -7.49
N THR A 48 -11.17 2.41 -6.60
CA THR A 48 -12.03 3.60 -6.43
C THR A 48 -11.95 4.20 -5.04
N GLY A 49 -11.40 3.45 -4.08
CA GLY A 49 -11.25 3.89 -2.69
C GLY A 49 -10.36 2.95 -1.90
N ILE A 50 -10.09 3.37 -0.68
CA ILE A 50 -9.39 2.57 0.33
C ILE A 50 -10.07 2.80 1.66
N VAL A 51 -10.21 1.75 2.46
CA VAL A 51 -10.67 1.81 3.84
C VAL A 51 -9.66 1.13 4.72
N THR A 52 -9.24 1.80 5.78
CA THR A 52 -8.28 1.31 6.76
C THR A 52 -8.98 0.92 8.07
N ASP A 53 -8.29 0.15 8.90
CA ASP A 53 -8.70 -0.17 10.26
C ASP A 53 -8.91 1.11 11.11
N ARG A 54 -8.08 2.14 10.90
CA ARG A 54 -8.27 3.45 11.53
C ARG A 54 -9.56 4.12 11.08
N ASP A 55 -9.91 4.07 9.80
CA ASP A 55 -11.17 4.63 9.29
C ASP A 55 -12.36 3.95 9.95
N VAL A 56 -12.35 2.63 10.09
CA VAL A 56 -13.39 1.87 10.80
C VAL A 56 -13.51 2.30 12.27
N LEU A 57 -12.38 2.48 12.95
CA LEU A 57 -12.36 2.92 14.34
C LEU A 57 -12.92 4.34 14.49
N VAL A 58 -12.49 5.27 13.67
CA VAL A 58 -12.81 6.70 13.79
C VAL A 58 -14.21 7.02 13.28
N GLU A 59 -14.59 6.45 12.14
CA GLU A 59 -15.85 6.80 11.46
C GLU A 59 -17.04 5.93 11.90
N VAL A 60 -16.80 4.75 12.44
CA VAL A 60 -17.88 3.82 12.80
C VAL A 60 -17.92 3.57 14.30
N VAL A 61 -16.83 3.12 14.92
CA VAL A 61 -16.81 2.78 16.35
C VAL A 61 -16.95 4.04 17.22
N ALA A 62 -16.15 5.07 16.95
CA ALA A 62 -16.14 6.31 17.73
C ALA A 62 -17.45 7.11 17.60
N THR A 63 -18.15 6.98 16.48
CA THR A 63 -19.44 7.65 16.21
C THR A 63 -20.65 6.84 16.68
N GLY A 64 -20.45 5.58 17.10
CA GLY A 64 -21.52 4.70 17.54
C GLY A 64 -22.45 4.19 16.43
N LEU A 65 -22.00 4.23 15.17
CA LEU A 65 -22.77 3.74 14.03
C LEU A 65 -22.69 2.22 13.93
N ASP A 66 -23.70 1.61 13.30
CA ASP A 66 -23.79 0.15 13.16
C ASP A 66 -22.97 -0.36 11.97
N PRO A 67 -21.88 -1.11 12.21
CA PRO A 67 -21.04 -1.65 11.14
C PRO A 67 -21.71 -2.75 10.31
N ALA A 68 -22.85 -3.29 10.75
CA ALA A 68 -23.62 -4.28 9.99
C ALA A 68 -24.48 -3.63 8.90
N VAL A 69 -24.81 -2.34 9.06
CA VAL A 69 -25.65 -1.56 8.14
C VAL A 69 -24.80 -0.71 7.22
N LEU A 70 -23.77 -0.05 7.76
CA LEU A 70 -22.86 0.78 6.97
C LEU A 70 -22.05 -0.04 5.98
N THR A 71 -21.84 0.52 4.80
CA THR A 71 -21.00 -0.05 3.76
C THR A 71 -19.65 0.67 3.68
N VAL A 72 -18.70 0.01 3.04
CA VAL A 72 -17.39 0.60 2.72
C VAL A 72 -17.55 1.89 1.91
N GLY A 73 -18.53 1.95 1.00
CA GLY A 73 -18.85 3.13 0.22
C GLY A 73 -19.28 4.34 1.04
N ASP A 74 -19.87 4.11 2.23
CA ASP A 74 -20.34 5.19 3.12
C ASP A 74 -19.18 5.91 3.82
N ILE A 75 -18.08 5.23 4.09
CA ILE A 75 -16.93 5.79 4.84
C ILE A 75 -15.66 5.98 4.02
N MET A 76 -15.55 5.42 2.82
CA MET A 76 -14.36 5.58 1.99
C MET A 76 -14.14 7.03 1.60
N VAL A 77 -12.87 7.44 1.54
CA VAL A 77 -12.50 8.80 1.10
C VAL A 77 -12.75 8.94 -0.40
N GLY A 78 -13.36 10.06 -0.81
CA GLY A 78 -13.76 10.32 -2.20
C GLY A 78 -12.60 10.61 -3.16
N HIS A 79 -11.42 10.94 -2.64
CA HIS A 79 -10.21 11.17 -3.43
C HIS A 79 -9.17 10.11 -3.09
N LEU A 80 -8.91 9.22 -4.06
CA LEU A 80 -7.95 8.14 -3.91
C LEU A 80 -6.61 8.53 -4.55
N ALA A 81 -5.56 8.60 -3.75
CA ALA A 81 -4.19 8.69 -4.27
C ALA A 81 -3.78 7.32 -4.84
N ILE A 82 -3.34 7.31 -6.08
CA ILE A 82 -2.85 6.12 -6.79
C ILE A 82 -1.46 6.39 -7.38
N VAL A 83 -0.71 5.33 -7.68
CA VAL A 83 0.59 5.42 -8.33
C VAL A 83 0.67 4.41 -9.48
N GLN A 84 1.32 4.80 -10.57
CA GLN A 84 1.57 3.90 -11.71
C GLN A 84 2.67 2.90 -11.37
N GLU A 85 2.56 1.67 -11.86
CA GLU A 85 3.55 0.61 -11.63
C GLU A 85 4.97 0.96 -12.14
N ASN A 86 5.06 1.80 -13.16
CA ASN A 86 6.33 2.25 -13.73
C ASN A 86 6.91 3.51 -13.08
N THR A 87 6.26 4.08 -12.07
CA THR A 87 6.76 5.23 -11.32
C THR A 87 8.02 4.86 -10.55
N GLY A 88 8.99 5.77 -10.49
CA GLY A 88 10.20 5.59 -9.70
C GLY A 88 9.95 5.68 -8.19
N VAL A 89 10.78 5.01 -7.40
CA VAL A 89 10.65 4.97 -5.92
C VAL A 89 10.62 6.37 -5.30
N TYR A 90 11.58 7.22 -5.67
CA TYR A 90 11.65 8.58 -5.12
C TYR A 90 10.42 9.42 -5.47
N GLU A 91 9.96 9.34 -6.70
CA GLU A 91 8.76 10.03 -7.18
C GLU A 91 7.51 9.57 -6.40
N ALA A 92 7.39 8.27 -6.17
CA ALA A 92 6.30 7.71 -5.36
C ALA A 92 6.35 8.20 -3.90
N ILE A 93 7.54 8.29 -3.29
CA ILE A 93 7.72 8.87 -1.94
C ILE A 93 7.23 10.32 -1.90
N CYS A 94 7.63 11.14 -2.88
CA CYS A 94 7.18 12.52 -3.00
C CYS A 94 5.65 12.59 -3.14
N HIS A 95 5.07 11.74 -3.97
CA HIS A 95 3.62 11.68 -4.17
C HIS A 95 2.88 11.30 -2.89
N MET A 96 3.34 10.27 -2.15
CA MET A 96 2.79 9.90 -0.85
C MET A 96 2.84 11.06 0.15
N ARG A 97 3.97 11.75 0.22
CA ARG A 97 4.15 12.93 1.09
C ARG A 97 3.16 14.03 0.74
N ASP A 98 3.05 14.38 -0.54
CA ASP A 98 2.22 15.49 -1.01
C ASP A 98 0.71 15.18 -0.84
N GLN A 99 0.33 13.91 -0.93
CA GLN A 99 -1.02 13.44 -0.64
C GLN A 99 -1.28 13.18 0.85
N GLY A 100 -0.26 13.17 1.69
CA GLY A 100 -0.39 12.89 3.12
C GLY A 100 -0.84 11.47 3.44
N VAL A 101 -0.47 10.48 2.61
CA VAL A 101 -0.91 9.09 2.76
C VAL A 101 0.26 8.16 3.04
N ARG A 102 0.00 7.06 3.75
CA ARG A 102 0.99 6.02 4.09
C ARG A 102 0.89 4.78 3.18
N ARG A 103 -0.09 4.75 2.30
CA ARG A 103 -0.33 3.65 1.35
C ARG A 103 -1.07 4.15 0.13
N MET A 104 -0.79 3.55 -1.01
CA MET A 104 -1.44 3.86 -2.28
C MET A 104 -1.64 2.59 -3.10
N PRO A 105 -2.80 2.42 -3.73
CA PRO A 105 -2.95 1.41 -4.79
C PRO A 105 -2.00 1.68 -5.94
N VAL A 106 -1.42 0.61 -6.45
CA VAL A 106 -0.57 0.61 -7.64
C VAL A 106 -1.40 0.13 -8.82
N VAL A 107 -1.38 0.90 -9.90
CA VAL A 107 -2.17 0.60 -11.10
C VAL A 107 -1.27 0.43 -12.33
N GLY A 108 -1.72 -0.41 -13.25
CA GLY A 108 -1.12 -0.56 -14.56
C GLY A 108 -1.47 0.59 -15.50
N LYS A 109 -0.92 0.57 -16.70
CA LYS A 109 -1.17 1.59 -17.75
C LYS A 109 -2.64 1.73 -18.12
N ASP A 110 -3.41 0.66 -17.98
CA ASP A 110 -4.84 0.61 -18.26
C ASP A 110 -5.72 1.01 -17.06
N GLY A 111 -5.10 1.40 -15.93
CA GLY A 111 -5.77 1.79 -14.69
C GLY A 111 -6.24 0.61 -13.84
N SER A 112 -5.92 -0.62 -14.22
CA SER A 112 -6.25 -1.81 -13.42
C SER A 112 -5.37 -1.91 -12.17
N LEU A 113 -5.93 -2.41 -11.08
CA LEU A 113 -5.20 -2.64 -9.83
C LEU A 113 -4.13 -3.72 -10.03
N VAL A 114 -2.89 -3.37 -9.74
CA VAL A 114 -1.71 -4.25 -9.81
C VAL A 114 -1.24 -4.68 -8.42
N GLY A 115 -1.32 -3.79 -7.46
CA GLY A 115 -0.83 -4.02 -6.11
C GLY A 115 -1.10 -2.85 -5.17
N ILE A 116 -0.43 -2.86 -4.04
CA ILE A 116 -0.42 -1.78 -3.06
C ILE A 116 1.01 -1.44 -2.66
N LEU A 117 1.31 -0.17 -2.55
CA LEU A 117 2.55 0.37 -2.00
C LEU A 117 2.28 0.95 -0.63
N THR A 118 3.08 0.57 0.37
CA THR A 118 2.99 1.12 1.72
C THR A 118 4.29 1.79 2.14
N LEU A 119 4.21 2.67 3.15
CA LEU A 119 5.39 3.26 3.79
C LEU A 119 6.32 2.16 4.33
N ASP A 120 5.76 1.07 4.86
CA ASP A 120 6.55 -0.03 5.43
C ASP A 120 7.38 -0.72 4.35
N ASP A 121 6.83 -0.93 3.14
CA ASP A 121 7.57 -1.49 1.99
C ASP A 121 8.75 -0.60 1.59
N LEU A 122 8.54 0.72 1.60
CA LEU A 122 9.60 1.69 1.30
C LEU A 122 10.69 1.71 2.36
N LEU A 123 10.32 1.63 3.64
CA LEU A 123 11.29 1.56 4.75
C LEU A 123 12.10 0.27 4.70
N GLU A 124 11.47 -0.86 4.39
CA GLU A 124 12.16 -2.14 4.21
C GLU A 124 13.18 -2.08 3.06
N LEU A 125 12.78 -1.53 1.91
CA LEU A 125 13.68 -1.32 0.78
C LEU A 125 14.90 -0.48 1.17
N LEU A 126 14.69 0.67 1.81
CA LEU A 126 15.78 1.57 2.22
C LEU A 126 16.70 0.91 3.24
N ALA A 127 16.16 0.12 4.17
CA ALA A 127 16.95 -0.62 5.14
C ALA A 127 17.86 -1.66 4.47
N LEU A 128 17.37 -2.35 3.45
CA LEU A 128 18.16 -3.30 2.65
C LEU A 128 19.26 -2.59 1.87
N GLU A 129 18.98 -1.45 1.24
CA GLU A 129 19.98 -0.66 0.51
C GLU A 129 21.07 -0.12 1.45
N MET A 130 20.70 0.41 2.62
CA MET A 130 21.65 0.85 3.64
C MET A 130 22.52 -0.30 4.16
N SER A 131 21.96 -1.48 4.36
CA SER A 131 22.69 -2.67 4.76
C SER A 131 23.71 -3.09 3.69
N ALA A 132 23.34 -3.03 2.42
CA ALA A 132 24.24 -3.30 1.30
C ALA A 132 25.42 -2.32 1.25
N LEU A 133 25.17 -1.02 1.48
CA LEU A 133 26.22 0.00 1.57
C LEU A 133 27.15 -0.25 2.77
N ALA A 134 26.62 -0.59 3.93
CA ALA A 134 27.44 -0.92 5.10
C ALA A 134 28.35 -2.13 4.84
N ASN A 135 27.84 -3.14 4.16
CA ASN A 135 28.63 -4.33 3.79
C ASN A 135 29.74 -4.01 2.78
N LEU A 136 29.55 -3.01 1.90
CA LEU A 136 30.59 -2.56 0.99
C LEU A 136 31.84 -2.11 1.75
N MET A 137 31.69 -1.32 2.81
CA MET A 137 32.80 -0.84 3.63
C MET A 137 33.57 -2.01 4.28
N THR A 138 32.86 -3.00 4.78
CA THR A 138 33.47 -4.21 5.37
C THR A 138 34.24 -5.02 4.32
N CYS A 139 33.71 -5.14 3.11
CA CYS A 139 34.36 -5.84 2.00
C CYS A 139 35.64 -5.11 1.55
N GLU A 140 35.61 -3.78 1.48
CA GLU A 140 36.78 -2.97 1.12
C GLU A 140 37.92 -3.16 2.13
N GLN A 141 37.65 -3.07 3.44
CA GLN A 141 38.64 -3.30 4.49
C GLN A 141 39.26 -4.71 4.42
N LYS A 142 38.44 -5.74 4.24
CA LYS A 142 38.92 -7.12 4.09
C LYS A 142 39.82 -7.30 2.85
N LYS A 143 39.50 -6.65 1.75
CA LYS A 143 40.30 -6.67 0.52
C LYS A 143 41.64 -5.97 0.75
N GLU A 144 41.64 -4.81 1.38
CA GLU A 144 42.87 -4.06 1.70
C GLU A 144 43.83 -4.87 2.56
N ILE A 145 43.33 -5.49 3.63
CA ILE A 145 44.13 -6.35 4.54
C ILE A 145 44.79 -7.50 3.75
N LYS A 146 44.10 -8.08 2.76
CA LYS A 146 44.65 -9.17 1.95
C LYS A 146 45.70 -8.71 0.92
N THR A 147 45.58 -7.51 0.40
CA THR A 147 46.39 -7.03 -0.73
C THR A 147 47.59 -6.19 -0.31
N ARG A 148 47.57 -5.60 0.89
CA ARG A 148 48.63 -4.72 1.42
C ARG A 148 49.35 -5.34 2.63
N ARG A 149 49.78 -6.57 2.48
CA ARG A 149 50.70 -7.22 3.46
C ARG A 149 52.11 -6.80 3.24
#